data_ea5bebbfadd12576b3bfbd1fc6dab701
#
_entry.id   ea5bebbfadd12576b3bfbd1fc6dab701
#
_cell.length_a   1.000
_cell.length_b   1.000
_cell.length_c   1.000
_cell.angle_alpha   90.00
_cell.angle_beta   90.00
_cell.angle_gamma   90.00
#
_symmetry.space_group_name_H-M   'P 1'
#
loop_
_entity.id
_entity.type
_entity.pdbx_description
1 polymer ?
#
loop_
_entity_poly.entity_id
_entity_poly.type
_entity_poly.pdbx_seq_one_letter_code
_entity_poly.pdbx_strand_id
1 'polypeptide(L)'
;MLDNMLRGTICIEDIEIGMVRSLRKTVTDRDIKMFAEISTDYNPVHLDEDYANETIFGGRVAHGMLTAGLISAVIGEQLPGHGSVYLGQTLKFLGPVRPGDKVTAQVEVVDIDLGRRRVQLDTCCIVEKNKILVGEATVLAPSRKFD
;
A
#
# COMPACT_ATOMS: atom_id res chain seq x y z
N MET A 1 10.21 2.06 26.67
CA MET A 1 9.10 1.39 25.97
C MET A 1 8.42 2.31 24.94
N LEU A 2 8.09 3.56 25.31
CA LEU A 2 7.56 4.53 24.35
C LEU A 2 8.50 4.78 23.17
N ASP A 3 9.80 4.90 23.41
CA ASP A 3 10.80 5.16 22.37
C ASP A 3 10.85 4.07 21.29
N ASN A 4 10.61 2.82 21.67
CA ASN A 4 10.57 1.72 20.71
C ASN A 4 9.26 1.65 19.92
N MET A 5 8.16 2.10 20.51
CA MET A 5 6.86 2.13 19.85
C MET A 5 6.75 3.26 18.83
N LEU A 6 7.51 4.35 19.05
CA LEU A 6 7.50 5.52 18.18
C LEU A 6 8.62 5.51 17.13
N ARG A 7 9.43 4.45 17.09
CA ARG A 7 10.52 4.31 16.13
C ARG A 7 9.94 4.20 14.72
N GLY A 8 10.33 5.14 13.84
CA GLY A 8 9.77 5.23 12.49
C GLY A 8 8.43 5.97 12.43
N THR A 9 8.02 6.58 13.52
CA THR A 9 6.75 7.31 13.61
C THR A 9 6.96 8.80 13.35
N ILE A 10 6.04 9.39 12.57
CA ILE A 10 5.93 10.84 12.43
C ILE A 10 4.60 11.23 13.08
N CYS A 11 4.68 11.93 14.22
CA CYS A 11 3.49 12.40 14.91
C CYS A 11 2.76 13.46 14.10
N ILE A 12 1.44 13.59 14.29
CA ILE A 12 0.61 14.53 13.52
C ILE A 12 1.17 15.94 13.53
N GLU A 13 1.80 16.36 14.64
CA GLU A 13 2.39 17.69 14.80
C GLU A 13 3.57 17.93 13.86
N ASP A 14 4.20 16.88 13.36
CA ASP A 14 5.37 16.95 12.48
C ASP A 14 5.04 16.61 11.02
N ILE A 15 3.81 16.22 10.75
CA ILE A 15 3.38 15.90 9.38
C ILE A 15 3.06 17.18 8.64
N GLU A 16 3.55 17.30 7.41
CA GLU A 16 3.34 18.46 6.56
C GLU A 16 2.74 18.02 5.21
N ILE A 17 1.86 18.86 4.66
CA ILE A 17 1.30 18.65 3.32
C ILE A 17 2.45 18.62 2.32
N GLY A 18 2.44 17.66 1.42
CA GLY A 18 3.48 17.44 0.43
C GLY A 18 4.54 16.42 0.82
N MET A 19 4.56 15.96 2.08
CA MET A 19 5.45 14.86 2.48
C MET A 19 5.15 13.61 1.65
N VAL A 20 6.22 12.96 1.17
CA VAL A 20 6.14 11.74 0.34
C VAL A 20 7.01 10.65 0.95
N ARG A 21 6.50 9.43 0.97
CA ARG A 21 7.26 8.22 1.32
C ARG A 21 6.93 7.12 0.36
N SER A 22 7.86 6.21 0.18
CA SER A 22 7.68 5.10 -0.75
C SER A 22 8.47 3.87 -0.31
N LEU A 23 8.09 2.73 -0.88
CA LEU A 23 8.87 1.50 -0.84
C LEU A 23 8.84 0.84 -2.20
N ARG A 24 9.84 0.01 -2.46
CA ARG A 24 9.94 -0.75 -3.70
C ARG A 24 10.09 -2.23 -3.37
N LYS A 25 9.30 -3.06 -4.04
CA LYS A 25 9.34 -4.50 -3.84
C LYS A 25 9.18 -5.21 -5.18
N THR A 26 9.99 -6.25 -5.39
CA THR A 26 9.75 -7.20 -6.47
C THR A 26 8.66 -8.16 -6.03
N VAL A 27 7.56 -8.22 -6.79
CA VAL A 27 6.46 -9.16 -6.53
C VAL A 27 6.83 -10.49 -7.14
N THR A 28 7.14 -11.48 -6.31
CA THR A 28 7.59 -12.80 -6.74
C THR A 28 6.43 -13.78 -6.87
N ASP A 29 6.67 -14.88 -7.57
CA ASP A 29 5.73 -16.01 -7.60
C ASP A 29 5.39 -16.52 -6.20
N ARG A 30 6.38 -16.57 -5.33
CA ARG A 30 6.20 -16.94 -3.91
C ARG A 30 5.24 -15.99 -3.20
N ASP A 31 5.38 -14.68 -3.42
CA ASP A 31 4.50 -13.67 -2.83
C ASP A 31 3.04 -13.90 -3.25
N ILE A 32 2.81 -14.18 -4.53
CA ILE A 32 1.47 -14.44 -5.07
C ILE A 32 0.87 -15.69 -4.42
N LYS A 33 1.64 -16.76 -4.31
CA LYS A 33 1.18 -18.01 -3.67
C LYS A 33 0.88 -17.81 -2.19
N MET A 34 1.72 -17.06 -1.48
CA MET A 34 1.51 -16.73 -0.07
C MET A 34 0.25 -15.88 0.12
N PHE A 35 0.04 -14.91 -0.75
CA PHE A 35 -1.16 -14.08 -0.70
C PHE A 35 -2.42 -14.87 -0.99
N ALA A 36 -2.39 -15.76 -1.97
CA ALA A 36 -3.51 -16.65 -2.26
C ALA A 36 -3.87 -17.50 -1.03
N GLU A 37 -2.88 -18.01 -0.34
CA GLU A 37 -3.08 -18.82 0.86
C GLU A 37 -3.68 -18.02 2.01
N ILE A 38 -3.15 -16.84 2.31
CA ILE A 38 -3.62 -16.02 3.42
C ILE A 38 -4.96 -15.37 3.14
N SER A 39 -5.22 -14.96 1.89
CA SER A 39 -6.48 -14.32 1.50
C SER A 39 -7.59 -15.30 1.14
N THR A 40 -7.24 -16.55 0.88
CA THR A 40 -8.11 -17.59 0.30
C THR A 40 -8.57 -17.31 -1.13
N ASP A 41 -7.94 -16.36 -1.81
CA ASP A 41 -8.21 -16.04 -3.22
C ASP A 41 -7.35 -16.91 -4.13
N TYR A 42 -7.89 -18.03 -4.53
CA TYR A 42 -7.24 -19.00 -5.43
C TYR A 42 -7.71 -18.85 -6.88
N ASN A 43 -8.16 -17.67 -7.27
CA ASN A 43 -8.56 -17.42 -8.66
C ASN A 43 -7.42 -17.85 -9.61
N PRO A 44 -7.69 -18.75 -10.56
CA PRO A 44 -6.62 -19.32 -11.39
C PRO A 44 -5.89 -18.31 -12.27
N VAL A 45 -6.42 -17.11 -12.46
CA VAL A 45 -5.72 -16.05 -13.17
C VAL A 45 -4.40 -15.67 -12.47
N HIS A 46 -4.28 -15.94 -11.17
CA HIS A 46 -3.06 -15.68 -10.40
C HIS A 46 -2.11 -16.88 -10.35
N LEU A 47 -2.63 -18.10 -10.48
CA LEU A 47 -1.90 -19.32 -10.13
C LEU A 47 -1.66 -20.27 -11.29
N ASP A 48 -2.47 -20.20 -12.36
CA ASP A 48 -2.45 -21.14 -13.48
C ASP A 48 -2.12 -20.37 -14.77
N GLU A 49 -0.91 -20.60 -15.30
CA GLU A 49 -0.44 -19.92 -16.51
C GLU A 49 -1.30 -20.25 -17.72
N ASP A 50 -1.70 -21.51 -17.89
CA ASP A 50 -2.52 -21.92 -19.05
C ASP A 50 -3.89 -21.25 -19.01
N TYR A 51 -4.51 -21.20 -17.83
CA TYR A 51 -5.77 -20.48 -17.64
C TYR A 51 -5.58 -18.98 -17.91
N ALA A 52 -4.54 -18.38 -17.32
CA ALA A 52 -4.28 -16.95 -17.42
C ALA A 52 -3.99 -16.50 -18.86
N ASN A 53 -3.35 -17.35 -19.66
CA ASN A 53 -3.08 -17.08 -21.08
C ASN A 53 -4.35 -16.87 -21.89
N GLU A 54 -5.45 -17.50 -21.50
CA GLU A 54 -6.74 -17.37 -22.17
C GLU A 54 -7.55 -16.15 -21.71
N THR A 55 -7.03 -15.40 -20.72
CA THR A 55 -7.68 -14.19 -20.22
C THR A 55 -7.19 -12.95 -20.97
N ILE A 56 -7.86 -11.81 -20.71
CA ILE A 56 -7.45 -10.50 -21.25
C ILE A 56 -6.02 -10.13 -20.88
N PHE A 57 -5.46 -10.74 -19.82
CA PHE A 57 -4.10 -10.45 -19.36
C PHE A 57 -3.03 -11.20 -20.15
N GLY A 58 -3.37 -12.29 -20.83
CA GLY A 58 -2.43 -13.09 -21.62
C GLY A 58 -1.32 -13.73 -20.80
N GLY A 59 -1.53 -13.93 -19.50
CA GLY A 59 -0.57 -14.50 -18.57
C GLY A 59 -0.97 -14.21 -17.13
N ARG A 60 -0.26 -14.83 -16.19
CA ARG A 60 -0.56 -14.68 -14.77
C ARG A 60 -0.34 -13.24 -14.29
N VAL A 61 -1.20 -12.82 -13.38
CA VAL A 61 -1.13 -11.50 -12.73
C VAL A 61 -1.20 -11.68 -11.22
N ALA A 62 -0.58 -10.76 -10.48
CA ALA A 62 -0.70 -10.71 -9.03
C ALA A 62 -2.09 -10.22 -8.65
N HIS A 63 -2.53 -10.60 -7.46
CA HIS A 63 -3.77 -10.07 -6.88
C HIS A 63 -3.64 -8.55 -6.72
N GLY A 64 -4.65 -7.80 -7.13
CA GLY A 64 -4.67 -6.35 -6.92
C GLY A 64 -4.52 -5.99 -5.44
N MET A 65 -5.15 -6.75 -4.56
CA MET A 65 -5.08 -6.52 -3.11
C MET A 65 -3.71 -6.82 -2.51
N LEU A 66 -2.90 -7.67 -3.13
CA LEU A 66 -1.50 -7.85 -2.74
C LEU A 66 -0.74 -6.54 -2.96
N THR A 67 -0.92 -5.94 -4.11
CA THR A 67 -0.29 -4.66 -4.46
C THR A 67 -0.77 -3.55 -3.53
N ALA A 68 -2.08 -3.51 -3.23
CA ALA A 68 -2.65 -2.58 -2.26
C ALA A 68 -2.02 -2.72 -0.87
N GLY A 69 -1.64 -3.94 -0.49
CA GLY A 69 -0.94 -4.20 0.77
C GLY A 69 0.39 -3.47 0.90
N LEU A 70 1.06 -3.16 -0.21
CA LEU A 70 2.30 -2.38 -0.19
C LEU A 70 2.06 -0.93 0.20
N ILE A 71 0.91 -0.36 -0.16
CA ILE A 71 0.50 0.97 0.32
C ILE A 71 0.35 0.94 1.84
N SER A 72 -0.30 -0.09 2.36
CA SER A 72 -0.44 -0.28 3.81
C SER A 72 0.92 -0.33 4.51
N ALA A 73 1.90 -0.97 3.91
CA ALA A 73 3.26 -1.04 4.46
C ALA A 73 3.92 0.34 4.55
N VAL A 74 3.78 1.19 3.53
CA VAL A 74 4.32 2.56 3.56
C VAL A 74 3.68 3.36 4.69
N ILE A 75 2.35 3.26 4.83
CA ILE A 75 1.61 3.96 5.88
C ILE A 75 2.03 3.46 7.27
N GLY A 76 2.06 2.15 7.46
CA GLY A 76 2.33 1.54 8.76
C GLY A 76 3.78 1.64 9.21
N GLU A 77 4.73 1.72 8.27
CA GLU A 77 6.16 1.73 8.60
C GLU A 77 6.80 3.11 8.46
N GLN A 78 6.25 4.00 7.62
CA GLN A 78 6.95 5.23 7.26
C GLN A 78 6.14 6.52 7.48
N LEU A 79 4.83 6.54 7.12
CA LEU A 79 4.06 7.79 7.13
C LEU A 79 2.56 7.53 7.35
N PRO A 80 2.03 7.77 8.52
CA PRO A 80 2.64 8.24 9.77
C PRO A 80 3.58 7.23 10.44
N GLY A 81 3.56 5.95 10.07
CA GLY A 81 4.40 4.93 10.66
C GLY A 81 3.72 4.22 11.84
N HIS A 82 4.53 3.78 12.78
CA HIS A 82 4.05 2.99 13.91
C HIS A 82 3.03 3.76 14.75
N GLY A 83 1.97 3.08 15.15
CA GLY A 83 0.89 3.69 15.92
C GLY A 83 -0.21 4.32 15.06
N SER A 84 -0.06 4.36 13.75
CA SER A 84 -1.12 4.81 12.85
C SER A 84 -2.26 3.79 12.79
N VAL A 85 -3.47 4.30 12.55
CA VAL A 85 -4.66 3.45 12.37
C VAL A 85 -5.24 3.71 10.99
N TYR A 86 -5.35 2.67 10.20
CA TYR A 86 -5.94 2.75 8.86
C TYR A 86 -7.45 2.89 8.98
N LEU A 87 -8.01 4.02 8.54
CA LEU A 87 -9.44 4.28 8.65
C LEU A 87 -10.20 4.00 7.35
N GLY A 88 -9.58 4.27 6.22
CA GLY A 88 -10.22 4.05 4.93
C GLY A 88 -9.24 4.09 3.78
N GLN A 89 -9.63 3.47 2.66
CA GLN A 89 -8.84 3.43 1.43
C GLN A 89 -9.76 3.27 0.24
N THR A 90 -9.61 4.13 -0.75
CA THR A 90 -10.19 3.89 -2.07
C THR A 90 -9.13 3.28 -2.98
N LEU A 91 -9.55 2.45 -3.92
CA LEU A 91 -8.65 1.76 -4.84
C LEU A 91 -9.25 1.77 -6.24
N LYS A 92 -8.42 2.08 -7.22
CA LYS A 92 -8.75 1.94 -8.63
C LYS A 92 -7.58 1.23 -9.31
N PHE A 93 -7.83 0.06 -9.86
CA PHE A 93 -6.82 -0.75 -10.53
C PHE A 93 -6.76 -0.36 -12.01
N LEU A 94 -5.60 0.13 -12.45
CA LEU A 94 -5.40 0.66 -13.79
C LEU A 94 -4.63 -0.29 -14.70
N GLY A 95 -3.89 -1.23 -14.12
CA GLY A 95 -3.11 -2.18 -14.88
C GLY A 95 -2.66 -3.38 -14.05
N PRO A 96 -2.19 -4.44 -14.71
CA PRO A 96 -1.75 -5.66 -14.04
C PRO A 96 -0.34 -5.54 -13.47
N VAL A 97 -0.07 -6.34 -12.44
CA VAL A 97 1.29 -6.62 -11.96
C VAL A 97 1.60 -8.08 -12.28
N ARG A 98 2.73 -8.30 -12.94
CA ARG A 98 3.19 -9.63 -13.34
C ARG A 98 4.16 -10.20 -12.30
N PRO A 99 4.24 -11.53 -12.16
CA PRO A 99 5.32 -12.12 -11.36
C PRO A 99 6.68 -11.60 -11.83
N GLY A 100 7.49 -11.09 -10.90
CA GLY A 100 8.80 -10.51 -11.20
C GLY A 100 8.79 -9.00 -11.38
N ASP A 101 7.64 -8.35 -11.47
CA ASP A 101 7.57 -6.90 -11.57
C ASP A 101 8.04 -6.22 -10.29
N LYS A 102 8.74 -5.11 -10.47
CA LYS A 102 9.15 -4.24 -9.37
C LYS A 102 8.10 -3.16 -9.17
N VAL A 103 7.46 -3.18 -8.03
CA VAL A 103 6.38 -2.24 -7.70
C VAL A 103 6.90 -1.20 -6.72
N THR A 104 6.69 0.06 -7.03
CA THR A 104 6.91 1.17 -6.10
C THR A 104 5.56 1.62 -5.56
N ALA A 105 5.36 1.48 -4.25
CA ALA A 105 4.19 2.02 -3.56
C ALA A 105 4.57 3.37 -2.97
N GLN A 106 3.72 4.38 -3.16
CA GLN A 106 4.01 5.74 -2.75
C GLN A 106 2.79 6.38 -2.10
N VAL A 107 3.02 7.15 -1.05
CA VAL A 107 1.98 7.95 -0.38
C VAL A 107 2.45 9.39 -0.27
N GLU A 108 1.51 10.32 -0.41
CA GLU A 108 1.75 11.77 -0.29
C GLU A 108 0.68 12.39 0.58
N VAL A 109 1.08 13.22 1.54
CA VAL A 109 0.15 13.94 2.41
C VAL A 109 -0.52 15.05 1.60
N VAL A 110 -1.86 15.02 1.52
CA VAL A 110 -2.64 16.02 0.79
C VAL A 110 -3.55 16.86 1.69
N ASP A 111 -3.87 16.37 2.89
CA ASP A 111 -4.67 17.13 3.86
C ASP A 111 -4.40 16.63 5.28
N ILE A 112 -4.54 17.54 6.25
CA ILE A 112 -4.30 17.26 7.67
C ILE A 112 -5.42 17.90 8.50
N ASP A 113 -6.06 17.08 9.34
CA ASP A 113 -7.01 17.54 10.36
C ASP A 113 -6.38 17.32 11.73
N LEU A 114 -5.80 18.37 12.29
CA LEU A 114 -5.11 18.31 13.59
C LEU A 114 -6.07 17.95 14.73
N GLY A 115 -7.27 18.51 14.71
CA GLY A 115 -8.25 18.28 15.76
C GLY A 115 -8.69 16.82 15.87
N ARG A 116 -8.82 16.13 14.75
CA ARG A 116 -9.18 14.72 14.67
C ARG A 116 -7.98 13.80 14.54
N ARG A 117 -6.77 14.34 14.42
CA ARG A 117 -5.52 13.59 14.19
C ARG A 117 -5.58 12.75 12.90
N ARG A 118 -6.28 13.22 11.89
CA ARG A 118 -6.44 12.52 10.61
C ARG A 118 -5.56 13.11 9.54
N VAL A 119 -4.97 12.22 8.74
CA VAL A 119 -4.16 12.56 7.58
C VAL A 119 -4.81 11.93 6.36
N GLN A 120 -4.99 12.75 5.31
CA GLN A 120 -5.44 12.28 4.02
C GLN A 120 -4.21 12.11 3.12
N LEU A 121 -4.09 10.94 2.53
CA LEU A 121 -2.95 10.58 1.69
C LEU A 121 -3.40 10.22 0.30
N ASP A 122 -2.77 10.80 -0.72
CA ASP A 122 -2.81 10.24 -2.06
C ASP A 122 -1.90 9.02 -2.11
N THR A 123 -2.38 7.94 -2.70
CA THR A 123 -1.67 6.67 -2.75
C THR A 123 -1.60 6.14 -4.17
N CYS A 124 -0.47 5.55 -4.53
CA CYS A 124 -0.34 4.89 -5.83
C CYS A 124 0.69 3.77 -5.78
N CYS A 125 0.56 2.87 -6.73
CA CYS A 125 1.58 1.88 -7.05
C CYS A 125 2.00 2.03 -8.51
N ILE A 126 3.29 1.92 -8.74
CA ILE A 126 3.91 2.20 -10.05
C ILE A 126 4.76 1.00 -10.43
N VAL A 127 4.61 0.54 -11.68
CA VAL A 127 5.50 -0.43 -12.32
C VAL A 127 6.15 0.29 -13.50
N GLU A 128 7.48 0.32 -13.50
CA GLU A 128 8.27 1.11 -14.46
C GLU A 128 7.88 2.58 -14.33
N LYS A 129 7.17 3.14 -15.30
CA LYS A 129 6.72 4.54 -15.26
C LYS A 129 5.19 4.66 -15.22
N ASN A 130 4.48 3.52 -15.09
CA ASN A 130 3.04 3.48 -15.20
C ASN A 130 2.39 3.29 -13.83
N LYS A 131 1.43 4.15 -13.51
CA LYS A 131 0.57 3.93 -12.34
C LYS A 131 -0.36 2.76 -12.63
N ILE A 132 -0.27 1.73 -11.82
CA ILE A 132 -1.12 0.52 -11.95
C ILE A 132 -2.21 0.47 -10.89
N LEU A 133 -2.11 1.31 -9.88
CA LEU A 133 -3.09 1.41 -8.80
C LEU A 133 -3.05 2.84 -8.27
N VAL A 134 -4.22 3.45 -8.09
CA VAL A 134 -4.36 4.79 -7.49
C VAL A 134 -5.49 4.78 -6.48
N GLY A 135 -5.43 5.70 -5.53
CA GLY A 135 -6.49 5.88 -4.54
C GLY A 135 -6.13 6.88 -3.48
N GLU A 136 -6.99 6.97 -2.47
CA GLU A 136 -6.80 7.85 -1.32
C GLU A 136 -6.97 7.09 -0.03
N ALA A 137 -6.13 7.39 0.96
CA ALA A 137 -6.21 6.82 2.30
C ALA A 137 -6.54 7.88 3.33
N THR A 138 -7.32 7.48 4.32
CA THR A 138 -7.54 8.26 5.54
C THR A 138 -6.95 7.47 6.69
N VAL A 139 -6.07 8.13 7.46
CA VAL A 139 -5.30 7.49 8.52
C VAL A 139 -5.35 8.34 9.78
N LEU A 140 -5.53 7.67 10.92
CA LEU A 140 -5.37 8.31 12.22
C LEU A 140 -3.88 8.30 12.57
N ALA A 141 -3.29 9.47 12.76
CA ALA A 141 -1.88 9.59 13.11
C ALA A 141 -1.70 9.69 14.63
N PRO A 142 -0.59 9.14 15.17
CA PRO A 142 -0.26 9.36 16.59
C PRO A 142 0.05 10.82 16.86
N SER A 143 -0.13 11.22 18.12
CA SER A 143 0.15 12.58 18.58
C SER A 143 1.01 12.53 19.84
N ARG A 144 1.93 13.48 19.98
CA ARG A 144 2.69 13.64 21.21
C ARG A 144 1.86 14.20 22.37
N LYS A 145 0.70 14.75 22.07
CA LYS A 145 -0.17 15.44 23.06
C LYS A 145 -1.25 14.52 23.63
N PHE A 146 -1.45 13.36 23.03
CA PHE A 146 -2.50 12.43 23.42
C PHE A 146 -1.89 11.06 23.62
N ASP A 147 -1.86 10.62 24.86
CA ASP A 147 -1.38 9.28 25.22
C ASP A 147 -2.49 8.24 25.04
#